data_bf8e4c5fa2a1f5e6786b6622f9ceee9b
#
_entry.id   bf8e4c5fa2a1f5e6786b6622f9ceee9b
#
_cell.length_a   1.000
_cell.length_b   1.000
_cell.length_c   1.000
_cell.angle_alpha   90.00
_cell.angle_beta   90.00
_cell.angle_gamma   90.00
#
_symmetry.space_group_name_H-M   'P 1'
#
loop_
_entity.id
_entity.type
_entity.pdbx_description
1 polymer ?
#
loop_
_entity_poly.entity_id
_entity_poly.type
_entity_poly.pdbx_seq_one_letter_code
_entity_poly.pdbx_strand_id
1 'polypeptide(L)'
;LDLERRSKEGQLIGVPSGFFDLDLLTQGFQKSDLIIIAGRPSMGKTAFALNIARNVADLQSFPVVIFSLEMSRNQIIYRFLSNESGVNNSKLRSGAINANEWRLVSKAINSLSDLSIYLDDKSDITISDIRTKLANLKSRFSNLGLIIIDYLQLISDTKAKDSRVQELSRITRNLKLLAKEFNVPIIVLSQLSRNVESRTNKRPLLSDLRESGCFAKSTKLYDSFQKTRTASLMFRSNKKLDLLVGIKDLRKKILPIPSNVKSLFSTGYHLMYTIIAFGHYEIKLTKKHKILTQYGWKRIEFLSQLDLISIVDKHNFLWVKSIFSYIKMFSFFTFLQINKIAPGSQEIVYDCWLPFTNNFLANGYVLHNSIEQDADLVLMIYRDQYYSNDNNNGITDIIIAKHRNGPVGTVNLLFDSDTASFGSIIN
;
A
#
# COMPACT_ATOMS: atom_id res chain seq x y z
N LEU A 1 24.98 -21.52 -7.79
CA LEU A 1 25.76 -20.57 -8.61
C LEU A 1 25.45 -19.10 -8.26
N ASP A 2 24.19 -18.66 -8.25
CA ASP A 2 23.85 -17.25 -7.89
C ASP A 2 24.10 -16.93 -6.40
N LEU A 3 23.79 -17.87 -5.50
CA LEU A 3 24.03 -17.72 -4.05
C LEU A 3 25.53 -17.66 -3.71
N GLU A 4 26.34 -18.48 -4.38
CA GLU A 4 27.80 -18.50 -4.16
C GLU A 4 28.49 -17.22 -4.67
N ARG A 5 28.03 -16.68 -5.80
CA ARG A 5 28.52 -15.42 -6.34
C ARG A 5 28.18 -14.24 -5.41
N ARG A 6 26.95 -14.18 -4.88
CA ARG A 6 26.47 -13.16 -3.94
C ARG A 6 27.21 -13.21 -2.59
N SER A 7 27.51 -14.42 -2.11
CA SER A 7 28.28 -14.60 -0.87
C SER A 7 29.72 -14.07 -0.98
N LYS A 8 30.28 -14.03 -2.17
CA LYS A 8 31.65 -13.57 -2.41
C LYS A 8 31.75 -12.06 -2.69
N GLU A 9 30.70 -11.47 -3.28
CA GLU A 9 30.74 -10.09 -3.77
C GLU A 9 30.15 -9.06 -2.79
N GLY A 10 29.44 -9.49 -1.70
CA GLY A 10 28.82 -8.58 -0.72
C GLY A 10 27.81 -7.59 -1.32
N GLN A 11 27.35 -7.84 -2.57
CA GLN A 11 26.49 -6.92 -3.29
C GLN A 11 25.04 -6.99 -2.80
N LEU A 12 24.36 -5.83 -2.76
CA LEU A 12 22.94 -5.74 -2.53
C LEU A 12 22.17 -6.56 -3.57
N ILE A 13 21.14 -7.28 -3.11
CA ILE A 13 20.33 -8.15 -3.99
C ILE A 13 19.44 -7.33 -4.92
N GLY A 14 18.94 -6.19 -4.41
CA GLY A 14 18.02 -5.29 -5.11
C GLY A 14 18.66 -4.00 -5.61
N VAL A 15 17.84 -3.13 -6.17
CA VAL A 15 18.21 -1.78 -6.57
C VAL A 15 18.43 -0.93 -5.31
N PRO A 16 19.62 -0.33 -5.07
CA PRO A 16 19.90 0.44 -3.87
C PRO A 16 19.06 1.72 -3.84
N SER A 17 18.53 2.06 -2.67
CA SER A 17 17.84 3.34 -2.46
C SER A 17 18.80 4.53 -2.38
N GLY A 18 20.07 4.25 -2.09
CA GLY A 18 21.09 5.24 -1.79
C GLY A 18 21.09 5.71 -0.34
N PHE A 19 20.24 5.14 0.52
CA PHE A 19 20.23 5.36 1.96
C PHE A 19 20.71 4.09 2.65
N PHE A 20 21.93 4.14 3.21
CA PHE A 20 22.63 2.97 3.73
C PHE A 20 21.78 2.15 4.71
N ASP A 21 21.19 2.80 5.73
CA ASP A 21 20.41 2.10 6.76
C ASP A 21 19.13 1.47 6.20
N LEU A 22 18.51 2.11 5.20
CA LEU A 22 17.35 1.56 4.52
C LEU A 22 17.73 0.34 3.68
N ASP A 23 18.84 0.44 2.96
CA ASP A 23 19.35 -0.64 2.11
C ASP A 23 19.84 -1.83 2.95
N LEU A 24 20.38 -1.58 4.15
CA LEU A 24 20.77 -2.64 5.09
C LEU A 24 19.55 -3.48 5.52
N LEU A 25 18.40 -2.84 5.80
CA LEU A 25 17.18 -3.53 6.22
C LEU A 25 16.41 -4.16 5.07
N THR A 26 16.39 -3.50 3.90
CA THR A 26 15.60 -3.96 2.74
C THR A 26 16.39 -4.84 1.79
N GLN A 27 17.72 -4.84 1.85
CA GLN A 27 18.63 -5.41 0.85
C GLN A 27 18.43 -4.80 -0.54
N GLY A 28 18.03 -3.52 -0.58
CA GLY A 28 17.62 -2.81 -1.78
C GLY A 28 16.22 -3.21 -2.28
N PHE A 29 15.72 -2.49 -3.28
CA PHE A 29 14.41 -2.74 -3.88
C PHE A 29 14.49 -3.92 -4.83
N GLN A 30 13.74 -4.99 -4.53
CA GLN A 30 13.79 -6.22 -5.33
C GLN A 30 13.09 -6.02 -6.68
N LYS A 31 13.65 -6.60 -7.74
CA LYS A 31 12.98 -6.64 -9.05
C LYS A 31 11.61 -7.28 -8.92
N SER A 32 10.66 -6.80 -9.69
CA SER A 32 9.25 -7.23 -9.67
C SER A 32 8.47 -6.87 -8.40
N ASP A 33 9.04 -6.10 -7.45
CA ASP A 33 8.32 -5.68 -6.26
C ASP A 33 7.51 -4.39 -6.48
N LEU A 34 6.36 -4.35 -5.82
CA LEU A 34 5.54 -3.16 -5.66
C LEU A 34 5.84 -2.56 -4.28
N ILE A 35 6.37 -1.34 -4.27
CA ILE A 35 6.75 -0.60 -3.08
C ILE A 35 5.77 0.56 -2.92
N ILE A 36 5.18 0.70 -1.74
CA ILE A 36 4.33 1.85 -1.42
C ILE A 36 5.08 2.77 -0.47
N ILE A 37 5.23 4.04 -0.86
CA ILE A 37 5.70 5.09 0.04
C ILE A 37 4.51 5.94 0.44
N ALA A 38 4.18 5.96 1.72
CA ALA A 38 2.99 6.61 2.24
C ALA A 38 3.32 7.68 3.29
N GLY A 39 2.50 8.72 3.33
CA GLY A 39 2.62 9.78 4.33
C GLY A 39 1.49 10.80 4.20
N ARG A 40 1.31 11.63 5.21
CA ARG A 40 0.41 12.78 5.14
C ARG A 40 0.96 13.83 4.14
N PRO A 41 0.13 14.77 3.66
CA PRO A 41 0.63 15.90 2.88
C PRO A 41 1.78 16.61 3.61
N SER A 42 2.71 17.18 2.86
CA SER A 42 3.87 17.94 3.36
C SER A 42 4.90 17.15 4.20
N MET A 43 4.76 15.81 4.33
CA MET A 43 5.74 14.95 5.01
C MET A 43 7.01 14.65 4.18
N GLY A 44 7.06 15.07 2.90
CA GLY A 44 8.23 14.88 2.04
C GLY A 44 8.18 13.62 1.15
N LYS A 45 7.01 13.00 0.91
CA LYS A 45 6.88 11.79 0.06
C LYS A 45 7.54 11.92 -1.31
N THR A 46 7.14 12.95 -2.06
CA THR A 46 7.69 13.23 -3.40
C THR A 46 9.17 13.53 -3.33
N ALA A 47 9.63 14.30 -2.34
CA ALA A 47 11.04 14.59 -2.13
C ALA A 47 11.85 13.30 -1.91
N PHE A 48 11.39 12.42 -1.03
CA PHE A 48 12.04 11.13 -0.75
C PHE A 48 12.12 10.25 -2.01
N ALA A 49 11.02 10.16 -2.77
CA ALA A 49 11.00 9.40 -4.02
C ALA A 49 11.94 9.97 -5.09
N LEU A 50 12.04 11.31 -5.21
CA LEU A 50 12.97 11.97 -6.14
C LEU A 50 14.44 11.77 -5.73
N ASN A 51 14.74 11.79 -4.43
CA ASN A 51 16.09 11.46 -3.93
C ASN A 51 16.46 10.02 -4.29
N ILE A 52 15.56 9.06 -4.08
CA ILE A 52 15.77 7.67 -4.50
C ILE A 52 15.98 7.59 -6.02
N ALA A 53 15.16 8.31 -6.82
CA ALA A 53 15.29 8.32 -8.28
C ALA A 53 16.68 8.79 -8.73
N ARG A 54 17.16 9.89 -8.15
CA ARG A 54 18.48 10.45 -8.41
C ARG A 54 19.57 9.45 -8.03
N ASN A 55 19.49 8.87 -6.84
CA ASN A 55 20.49 7.92 -6.36
C ASN A 55 20.55 6.66 -7.23
N VAL A 56 19.40 6.11 -7.64
CA VAL A 56 19.34 4.92 -8.52
C VAL A 56 19.92 5.23 -9.89
N ALA A 57 19.59 6.39 -10.48
CA ALA A 57 20.10 6.79 -11.78
C ALA A 57 21.62 6.97 -11.78
N ASP A 58 22.16 7.51 -10.68
CA ASP A 58 23.60 7.74 -10.50
C ASP A 58 24.35 6.41 -10.22
N LEU A 59 23.92 5.66 -9.20
CA LEU A 59 24.63 4.46 -8.74
C LEU A 59 24.57 3.28 -9.70
N GLN A 60 23.48 3.13 -10.43
CA GLN A 60 23.24 1.96 -11.29
C GLN A 60 23.35 2.26 -12.77
N SER A 61 23.39 3.54 -13.17
CA SER A 61 23.33 3.99 -14.57
C SER A 61 22.15 3.39 -15.36
N PHE A 62 21.11 2.93 -14.65
CA PHE A 62 19.90 2.39 -15.27
C PHE A 62 18.82 3.49 -15.40
N PRO A 63 18.03 3.47 -16.49
CA PRO A 63 16.94 4.40 -16.67
C PRO A 63 15.91 4.34 -15.54
N VAL A 64 15.58 5.51 -14.96
CA VAL A 64 14.51 5.70 -13.99
C VAL A 64 13.36 6.41 -14.66
N VAL A 65 12.14 5.90 -14.50
CA VAL A 65 10.93 6.46 -15.10
C VAL A 65 10.04 7.02 -14.00
N ILE A 66 9.65 8.29 -14.12
CA ILE A 66 8.78 8.98 -13.16
C ILE A 66 7.50 9.43 -13.86
N PHE A 67 6.37 8.90 -13.40
CA PHE A 67 5.04 9.37 -13.77
C PHE A 67 4.55 10.31 -12.67
N SER A 68 4.51 11.62 -12.97
CA SER A 68 4.04 12.63 -12.03
C SER A 68 2.66 13.11 -12.40
N LEU A 69 1.67 12.72 -11.63
CA LEU A 69 0.26 13.04 -11.88
C LEU A 69 -0.19 14.29 -11.14
N GLU A 70 0.57 14.72 -10.12
CA GLU A 70 0.27 15.89 -9.29
C GLU A 70 1.10 17.10 -9.67
N MET A 71 2.36 16.89 -10.03
CA MET A 71 3.32 17.98 -10.26
C MET A 71 3.73 18.06 -11.73
N SER A 72 3.87 19.29 -12.25
CA SER A 72 4.41 19.52 -13.59
C SER A 72 5.92 19.17 -13.65
N ARG A 73 6.41 18.88 -14.87
CA ARG A 73 7.81 18.60 -15.15
C ARG A 73 8.73 19.69 -14.61
N ASN A 74 8.39 20.95 -14.80
CA ASN A 74 9.21 22.07 -14.31
C ASN A 74 9.34 22.08 -12.79
N GLN A 75 8.26 21.76 -12.04
CA GLN A 75 8.31 21.68 -10.58
C GLN A 75 9.21 20.56 -10.10
N ILE A 76 9.25 19.42 -10.80
CA ILE A 76 10.14 18.31 -10.47
C ILE A 76 11.60 18.69 -10.78
N ILE A 77 11.85 19.30 -11.92
CA ILE A 77 13.20 19.77 -12.29
C ILE A 77 13.74 20.75 -11.25
N TYR A 78 12.94 21.72 -10.79
CA TYR A 78 13.38 22.62 -9.71
C TYR A 78 13.70 21.89 -8.42
N ARG A 79 12.99 20.82 -8.08
CA ARG A 79 13.29 20.00 -6.91
C ARG A 79 14.60 19.24 -7.08
N PHE A 80 14.86 18.65 -8.25
CA PHE A 80 16.14 18.01 -8.54
C PHE A 80 17.29 19.02 -8.46
N LEU A 81 17.13 20.20 -9.06
CA LEU A 81 18.13 21.24 -9.02
C LEU A 81 18.40 21.74 -7.60
N SER A 82 17.34 21.96 -6.81
CA SER A 82 17.45 22.37 -5.41
C SER A 82 18.20 21.33 -4.57
N ASN A 83 17.86 20.06 -4.75
CA ASN A 83 18.50 18.95 -4.05
C ASN A 83 19.99 18.83 -4.41
N GLU A 84 20.33 18.88 -5.70
CA GLU A 84 21.71 18.69 -6.18
C GLU A 84 22.60 19.92 -5.92
N SER A 85 22.05 21.15 -6.03
CA SER A 85 22.80 22.38 -5.86
C SER A 85 22.88 22.87 -4.41
N GLY A 86 21.96 22.39 -3.52
CA GLY A 86 21.79 22.94 -2.18
C GLY A 86 21.17 24.35 -2.15
N VAL A 87 20.69 24.86 -3.30
CA VAL A 87 20.03 26.18 -3.37
C VAL A 87 18.55 26.02 -3.05
N ASN A 88 18.02 26.92 -2.22
CA ASN A 88 16.64 26.89 -1.78
C ASN A 88 15.67 26.90 -2.98
N ASN A 89 14.70 25.97 -2.97
CA ASN A 89 13.73 25.80 -4.05
C ASN A 89 12.88 27.04 -4.34
N SER A 90 12.61 27.87 -3.33
CA SER A 90 11.87 29.13 -3.52
C SER A 90 12.69 30.15 -4.32
N LYS A 91 14.01 30.23 -4.11
CA LYS A 91 14.92 31.09 -4.89
C LYS A 91 15.01 30.62 -6.34
N LEU A 92 15.13 29.31 -6.59
CA LEU A 92 15.14 28.76 -7.95
C LEU A 92 13.84 29.10 -8.70
N ARG A 93 12.69 29.01 -8.02
CA ARG A 93 11.39 29.31 -8.63
C ARG A 93 11.17 30.81 -8.90
N SER A 94 11.65 31.68 -8.02
CA SER A 94 11.54 33.13 -8.17
C SER A 94 12.60 33.74 -9.06
N GLY A 95 13.68 33.00 -9.36
CA GLY A 95 14.84 33.52 -10.09
C GLY A 95 15.76 34.40 -9.21
N ALA A 96 15.52 34.50 -7.91
CA ALA A 96 16.31 35.29 -6.98
C ALA A 96 17.63 34.58 -6.58
N ILE A 97 18.47 34.31 -7.58
CA ILE A 97 19.71 33.54 -7.46
C ILE A 97 20.89 34.47 -7.60
N ASN A 98 21.84 34.44 -6.66
CA ASN A 98 23.09 35.21 -6.73
C ASN A 98 24.16 34.51 -7.59
N ALA A 99 25.25 35.21 -7.89
CA ALA A 99 26.32 34.69 -8.76
C ALA A 99 26.98 33.39 -8.24
N ASN A 100 27.11 33.25 -6.93
CA ASN A 100 27.67 32.02 -6.32
C ASN A 100 26.70 30.85 -6.41
N GLU A 101 25.43 31.11 -6.15
CA GLU A 101 24.37 30.11 -6.29
C GLU A 101 24.21 29.66 -7.76
N TRP A 102 24.40 30.58 -8.74
CA TRP A 102 24.40 30.23 -10.15
C TRP A 102 25.48 29.22 -10.53
N ARG A 103 26.69 29.33 -9.93
CA ARG A 103 27.75 28.34 -10.15
C ARG A 103 27.34 26.95 -9.64
N LEU A 104 26.70 26.90 -8.46
CA LEU A 104 26.22 25.64 -7.89
C LEU A 104 25.09 25.03 -8.78
N VAL A 105 24.15 25.85 -9.22
CA VAL A 105 23.08 25.43 -10.12
C VAL A 105 23.63 24.92 -11.46
N SER A 106 24.63 25.62 -12.05
CA SER A 106 25.25 25.19 -13.30
C SER A 106 25.97 23.84 -13.14
N LYS A 107 26.64 23.60 -12.00
CA LYS A 107 27.23 22.31 -11.69
C LYS A 107 26.17 21.22 -11.55
N ALA A 108 25.07 21.54 -10.86
CA ALA A 108 23.94 20.63 -10.69
C ALA A 108 23.26 20.27 -12.04
N ILE A 109 23.13 21.23 -12.94
CA ILE A 109 22.58 20.97 -14.30
C ILE A 109 23.48 19.95 -15.02
N ASN A 110 24.80 20.15 -15.00
CA ASN A 110 25.72 19.22 -15.65
C ASN A 110 25.63 17.81 -15.04
N SER A 111 25.63 17.70 -13.69
CA SER A 111 25.47 16.40 -13.00
C SER A 111 24.16 15.70 -13.37
N LEU A 112 23.04 16.42 -13.37
CA LEU A 112 21.72 15.86 -13.66
C LEU A 112 21.50 15.53 -15.14
N SER A 113 22.17 16.24 -16.07
CA SER A 113 22.04 15.98 -17.50
C SER A 113 22.60 14.63 -17.94
N ASP A 114 23.56 14.09 -17.17
CA ASP A 114 24.15 12.79 -17.41
C ASP A 114 23.29 11.61 -16.91
N LEU A 115 22.27 11.91 -16.09
CA LEU A 115 21.40 10.90 -15.51
C LEU A 115 20.26 10.50 -16.46
N SER A 116 20.04 9.19 -16.59
CA SER A 116 18.95 8.64 -17.40
C SER A 116 17.62 8.69 -16.63
N ILE A 117 17.04 9.88 -16.44
CA ILE A 117 15.74 10.09 -15.76
C ILE A 117 14.69 10.54 -16.78
N TYR A 118 13.62 9.76 -16.91
CA TYR A 118 12.49 10.03 -17.81
C TYR A 118 11.29 10.53 -17.03
N LEU A 119 10.83 11.74 -17.33
CA LEU A 119 9.70 12.39 -16.67
C LEU A 119 8.47 12.43 -17.60
N ASP A 120 7.36 11.94 -17.09
CA ASP A 120 6.04 12.05 -17.71
C ASP A 120 5.08 12.74 -16.75
N ASP A 121 4.57 13.92 -17.11
CA ASP A 121 3.70 14.75 -16.27
C ASP A 121 2.25 14.82 -16.78
N LYS A 122 1.82 13.81 -17.54
CA LYS A 122 0.43 13.69 -17.99
C LYS A 122 -0.47 13.35 -16.80
N SER A 123 -1.39 14.24 -16.45
CA SER A 123 -2.28 14.15 -15.28
C SER A 123 -3.34 13.05 -15.40
N ASP A 124 -3.85 12.77 -16.60
CA ASP A 124 -4.83 11.73 -16.85
C ASP A 124 -4.15 10.54 -17.54
N ILE A 125 -3.77 9.54 -16.76
CA ILE A 125 -3.07 8.37 -17.23
C ILE A 125 -3.76 7.10 -16.72
N THR A 126 -3.91 6.11 -17.61
CA THR A 126 -4.40 4.78 -17.27
C THR A 126 -3.26 3.79 -17.11
N ILE A 127 -3.55 2.63 -16.49
CA ILE A 127 -2.60 1.52 -16.41
C ILE A 127 -2.14 1.06 -17.81
N SER A 128 -3.03 1.09 -18.80
CA SER A 128 -2.69 0.74 -20.19
C SER A 128 -1.72 1.74 -20.81
N ASP A 129 -1.87 3.03 -20.52
CA ASP A 129 -0.94 4.05 -21.00
C ASP A 129 0.45 3.87 -20.38
N ILE A 130 0.50 3.63 -19.06
CA ILE A 130 1.75 3.33 -18.36
C ILE A 130 2.45 2.14 -19.02
N ARG A 131 1.72 1.03 -19.25
CA ARG A 131 2.24 -0.18 -19.89
C ARG A 131 2.82 0.12 -21.27
N THR A 132 2.10 0.87 -22.11
CA THR A 132 2.54 1.22 -23.47
C THR A 132 3.83 2.06 -23.44
N LYS A 133 3.90 3.06 -22.54
CA LYS A 133 5.08 3.91 -22.39
C LYS A 133 6.29 3.10 -21.89
N LEU A 134 6.08 2.22 -20.91
CA LEU A 134 7.14 1.33 -20.41
C LEU A 134 7.63 0.35 -21.49
N ALA A 135 6.74 -0.21 -22.31
CA ALA A 135 7.10 -1.07 -23.42
C ALA A 135 7.98 -0.35 -24.45
N ASN A 136 7.63 0.91 -24.77
CA ASN A 136 8.42 1.75 -25.68
C ASN A 136 9.81 2.09 -25.10
N LEU A 137 9.92 2.31 -23.79
CA LEU A 137 11.20 2.54 -23.13
C LEU A 137 12.03 1.25 -23.08
N LYS A 138 11.41 0.12 -22.76
CA LYS A 138 12.09 -1.19 -22.75
C LYS A 138 12.62 -1.62 -24.10
N SER A 139 12.00 -1.17 -25.22
CA SER A 139 12.55 -1.41 -26.56
C SER A 139 13.82 -0.62 -26.86
N ARG A 140 14.01 0.52 -26.17
CA ARG A 140 15.21 1.37 -26.30
C ARG A 140 16.33 0.99 -25.32
N PHE A 141 15.95 0.50 -24.14
CA PHE A 141 16.87 0.16 -23.06
C PHE A 141 16.67 -1.30 -22.67
N SER A 142 17.75 -2.04 -22.58
CA SER A 142 17.71 -3.46 -22.20
C SER A 142 17.13 -3.69 -20.81
N ASN A 143 17.40 -2.78 -19.88
CA ASN A 143 16.94 -2.84 -18.48
C ASN A 143 16.44 -1.47 -18.01
N LEU A 144 15.35 -1.48 -17.25
CA LEU A 144 14.89 -0.32 -16.47
C LEU A 144 15.33 -0.51 -15.01
N GLY A 145 15.77 0.56 -14.34
CA GLY A 145 16.22 0.53 -12.95
C GLY A 145 15.08 0.64 -11.96
N LEU A 146 14.21 1.62 -12.15
CA LEU A 146 13.15 1.96 -11.22
C LEU A 146 11.99 2.66 -11.94
N ILE A 147 10.78 2.41 -11.48
CA ILE A 147 9.59 3.17 -11.91
C ILE A 147 8.98 3.83 -10.67
N ILE A 148 8.65 5.12 -10.77
CA ILE A 148 8.00 5.90 -9.72
C ILE A 148 6.69 6.47 -10.24
N ILE A 149 5.63 6.40 -9.43
CA ILE A 149 4.30 6.93 -9.75
C ILE A 149 3.83 7.82 -8.59
N ASP A 150 3.66 9.11 -8.86
CA ASP A 150 3.21 10.11 -7.88
C ASP A 150 1.86 10.71 -8.32
N TYR A 151 0.74 10.33 -7.74
CA TYR A 151 0.47 9.34 -6.71
C TYR A 151 -0.73 8.45 -7.10
N LEU A 152 -0.86 7.32 -6.41
CA LEU A 152 -1.80 6.23 -6.69
C LEU A 152 -3.25 6.69 -6.95
N GLN A 153 -3.73 7.64 -6.15
CA GLN A 153 -5.12 8.09 -6.19
C GLN A 153 -5.48 8.92 -7.42
N LEU A 154 -4.53 9.33 -8.25
CA LEU A 154 -4.76 10.07 -9.49
C LEU A 154 -4.80 9.19 -10.74
N ILE A 155 -4.44 7.91 -10.63
CA ILE A 155 -4.53 6.98 -11.75
C ILE A 155 -6.00 6.75 -12.10
N SER A 156 -6.36 6.94 -13.37
CA SER A 156 -7.70 6.73 -13.88
C SER A 156 -7.93 5.26 -14.26
N ASP A 157 -9.14 4.74 -13.95
CA ASP A 157 -9.59 3.45 -14.45
C ASP A 157 -10.87 3.61 -15.26
N THR A 158 -10.89 3.07 -16.46
CA THR A 158 -11.97 3.23 -17.46
C THR A 158 -13.30 2.57 -17.06
N LYS A 159 -13.34 1.79 -15.97
CA LYS A 159 -14.55 1.10 -15.49
C LYS A 159 -15.31 1.91 -14.44
N ALA A 160 -16.04 2.89 -14.86
CA ALA A 160 -16.72 3.95 -14.08
C ALA A 160 -17.82 3.51 -13.09
N LYS A 161 -18.06 2.21 -12.83
CA LYS A 161 -19.15 1.73 -11.93
C LYS A 161 -18.69 1.21 -10.58
N ASP A 162 -17.37 1.15 -10.31
CA ASP A 162 -16.84 0.55 -9.10
C ASP A 162 -16.62 1.59 -7.99
N SER A 163 -16.70 1.16 -6.74
CA SER A 163 -16.32 2.03 -5.62
C SER A 163 -14.83 2.39 -5.68
N ARG A 164 -14.46 3.58 -5.23
CA ARG A 164 -13.07 4.09 -5.23
C ARG A 164 -12.04 3.07 -4.66
N VAL A 165 -12.42 2.31 -3.66
CA VAL A 165 -11.54 1.29 -3.06
C VAL A 165 -11.34 0.08 -3.97
N GLN A 166 -12.38 -0.32 -4.73
CA GLN A 166 -12.25 -1.41 -5.72
C GLN A 166 -11.34 -0.97 -6.87
N GLU A 167 -11.51 0.25 -7.31
CA GLU A 167 -10.65 0.89 -8.31
C GLU A 167 -9.18 0.88 -7.85
N LEU A 168 -8.89 1.41 -6.67
CA LEU A 168 -7.53 1.43 -6.12
C LEU A 168 -6.94 0.02 -5.92
N SER A 169 -7.73 -0.94 -5.44
CA SER A 169 -7.29 -2.34 -5.31
C SER A 169 -6.96 -2.97 -6.66
N ARG A 170 -7.73 -2.65 -7.70
CA ARG A 170 -7.47 -3.11 -9.07
C ARG A 170 -6.22 -2.45 -9.65
N ILE A 171 -6.05 -1.16 -9.40
CA ILE A 171 -4.86 -0.40 -9.82
C ILE A 171 -3.60 -0.99 -9.18
N THR A 172 -3.57 -1.19 -7.86
CA THR A 172 -2.40 -1.75 -7.16
C THR A 172 -2.06 -3.16 -7.64
N ARG A 173 -3.08 -4.01 -7.85
CA ARG A 173 -2.87 -5.33 -8.43
C ARG A 173 -2.27 -5.27 -9.83
N ASN A 174 -2.78 -4.38 -10.69
CA ASN A 174 -2.26 -4.20 -12.03
C ASN A 174 -0.82 -3.64 -12.02
N LEU A 175 -0.50 -2.72 -11.11
CA LEU A 175 0.86 -2.23 -10.92
C LEU A 175 1.82 -3.34 -10.46
N LYS A 176 1.37 -4.25 -9.57
CA LYS A 176 2.16 -5.44 -9.21
C LYS A 176 2.38 -6.38 -10.41
N LEU A 177 1.38 -6.52 -11.28
CA LEU A 177 1.54 -7.29 -12.52
C LEU A 177 2.52 -6.63 -13.47
N LEU A 178 2.48 -5.30 -13.62
CA LEU A 178 3.46 -4.54 -14.42
C LEU A 178 4.88 -4.69 -13.86
N ALA A 179 5.06 -4.59 -12.54
CA ALA A 179 6.37 -4.80 -11.91
C ALA A 179 6.96 -6.17 -12.27
N LYS A 180 6.12 -7.22 -12.29
CA LYS A 180 6.51 -8.57 -12.71
C LYS A 180 6.80 -8.66 -14.22
N GLU A 181 5.94 -8.07 -15.06
CA GLU A 181 6.06 -8.11 -16.53
C GLU A 181 7.34 -7.43 -17.00
N PHE A 182 7.66 -6.28 -16.41
CA PHE A 182 8.87 -5.53 -16.78
C PHE A 182 10.10 -5.94 -15.98
N ASN A 183 9.94 -6.78 -14.94
CA ASN A 183 10.99 -7.23 -14.01
C ASN A 183 11.75 -6.05 -13.38
N VAL A 184 11.02 -5.04 -12.90
CA VAL A 184 11.53 -3.79 -12.33
C VAL A 184 10.77 -3.45 -11.04
N PRO A 185 11.43 -2.87 -10.01
CA PRO A 185 10.72 -2.35 -8.86
C PRO A 185 9.86 -1.15 -9.24
N ILE A 186 8.63 -1.10 -8.73
CA ILE A 186 7.72 0.03 -8.90
C ILE A 186 7.46 0.66 -7.54
N ILE A 187 7.84 1.92 -7.39
CA ILE A 187 7.47 2.76 -6.24
C ILE A 187 6.20 3.52 -6.57
N VAL A 188 5.21 3.43 -5.68
CA VAL A 188 3.96 4.17 -5.80
C VAL A 188 3.76 5.03 -4.56
N LEU A 189 3.58 6.32 -4.75
CA LEU A 189 3.28 7.22 -3.64
C LEU A 189 1.80 7.13 -3.28
N SER A 190 1.50 7.18 -2.00
CA SER A 190 0.14 7.12 -1.49
C SER A 190 -0.07 8.12 -0.36
N GLN A 191 -1.26 8.71 -0.32
CA GLN A 191 -1.65 9.57 0.79
C GLN A 191 -2.30 8.76 1.89
N LEU A 192 -1.90 9.03 3.16
CA LEU A 192 -2.53 8.42 4.33
C LEU A 192 -3.88 9.08 4.67
N SER A 193 -4.75 8.30 5.28
CA SER A 193 -6.04 8.77 5.78
C SER A 193 -5.88 9.90 6.81
N ARG A 194 -6.83 10.87 6.81
CA ARG A 194 -6.87 11.96 7.80
C ARG A 194 -7.07 11.49 9.24
N ASN A 195 -7.48 10.24 9.45
CA ASN A 195 -7.69 9.66 10.78
C ASN A 195 -6.40 9.60 11.63
N VAL A 196 -5.22 9.67 11.02
CA VAL A 196 -3.94 9.78 11.73
C VAL A 196 -3.92 11.03 12.63
N GLU A 197 -4.47 12.14 12.15
CA GLU A 197 -4.41 13.45 12.83
C GLU A 197 -5.32 13.52 14.07
N SER A 198 -6.36 12.67 14.12
CA SER A 198 -7.31 12.63 15.27
C SER A 198 -6.81 11.75 16.42
N ARG A 199 -5.69 11.05 16.29
CA ARG A 199 -5.12 10.20 17.33
C ARG A 199 -4.15 10.99 18.23
N THR A 200 -4.03 10.58 19.47
CA THR A 200 -3.01 11.10 20.40
C THR A 200 -1.60 10.77 19.87
N ASN A 201 -1.37 9.52 19.49
CA ASN A 201 -0.16 9.10 18.78
C ASN A 201 -0.39 9.20 17.27
N LYS A 202 0.24 10.18 16.64
CA LYS A 202 0.12 10.47 15.20
C LYS A 202 1.08 9.64 14.33
N ARG A 203 1.86 8.72 14.92
CA ARG A 203 2.72 7.81 14.18
C ARG A 203 1.87 6.92 13.27
N PRO A 204 2.16 6.85 11.95
CA PRO A 204 1.32 6.14 11.01
C PRO A 204 1.36 4.63 11.21
N LEU A 205 0.22 4.01 10.94
CA LEU A 205 0.03 2.55 10.99
C LEU A 205 -0.43 2.06 9.62
N LEU A 206 -0.24 0.76 9.33
CA LEU A 206 -0.72 0.15 8.07
C LEU A 206 -2.22 0.39 7.82
N SER A 207 -3.01 0.48 8.88
CA SER A 207 -4.43 0.81 8.80
C SER A 207 -4.72 2.19 8.19
N ASP A 208 -3.76 3.12 8.21
CA ASP A 208 -3.93 4.48 7.71
C ASP A 208 -3.79 4.57 6.18
N LEU A 209 -3.14 3.58 5.56
CA LEU A 209 -3.16 3.36 4.12
C LEU A 209 -4.53 2.91 3.61
N ARG A 210 -5.38 2.47 4.51
CA ARG A 210 -6.60 1.78 4.20
C ARG A 210 -7.77 2.73 4.09
N GLU A 211 -8.54 2.52 3.07
CA GLU A 211 -9.92 2.97 3.00
C GLU A 211 -10.91 1.86 3.43
N SER A 212 -10.41 0.69 3.84
CA SER A 212 -11.21 -0.42 4.34
C SER A 212 -11.30 -0.43 5.87
N GLY A 213 -12.36 -1.02 6.39
CA GLY A 213 -12.65 -1.05 7.81
C GLY A 213 -12.12 -2.30 8.52
N CYS A 214 -12.18 -2.29 9.85
CA CYS A 214 -11.75 -3.36 10.74
C CYS A 214 -12.95 -4.05 11.42
N PHE A 215 -12.73 -5.20 12.09
CA PHE A 215 -13.74 -5.96 12.80
C PHE A 215 -13.43 -6.09 14.29
N ALA A 216 -14.46 -6.34 15.10
CA ALA A 216 -14.36 -6.40 16.56
C ALA A 216 -13.56 -7.61 17.07
N LYS A 217 -13.02 -7.50 18.30
CA LYS A 217 -12.32 -8.61 18.99
C LYS A 217 -13.15 -9.87 19.16
N SER A 218 -14.46 -9.73 19.27
CA SER A 218 -15.44 -10.82 19.41
C SER A 218 -15.80 -11.49 18.10
N THR A 219 -15.41 -10.94 16.95
CA THR A 219 -15.74 -11.49 15.63
C THR A 219 -15.17 -12.90 15.49
N LYS A 220 -16.04 -13.84 15.11
CA LYS A 220 -15.69 -15.24 14.88
C LYS A 220 -15.17 -15.42 13.46
N LEU A 221 -13.92 -15.82 13.32
CA LEU A 221 -13.31 -16.19 12.05
C LEU A 221 -13.37 -17.71 11.88
N TYR A 222 -13.51 -18.15 10.63
CA TYR A 222 -13.60 -19.56 10.30
C TYR A 222 -12.24 -20.07 9.81
N ASP A 223 -11.74 -21.16 10.39
CA ASP A 223 -10.54 -21.83 9.90
C ASP A 223 -10.88 -22.93 8.86
N SER A 224 -9.87 -23.45 8.17
CA SER A 224 -10.02 -24.51 7.17
C SER A 224 -10.59 -25.82 7.73
N PHE A 225 -10.58 -26.00 9.05
CA PHE A 225 -11.13 -27.15 9.77
C PHE A 225 -12.57 -26.89 10.29
N GLN A 226 -13.23 -25.82 9.83
CA GLN A 226 -14.56 -25.39 10.28
C GLN A 226 -14.64 -24.98 11.76
N LYS A 227 -13.53 -24.84 12.45
CA LYS A 227 -13.51 -24.33 13.81
C LYS A 227 -13.61 -22.83 13.80
N THR A 228 -14.51 -22.30 14.63
CA THR A 228 -14.64 -20.85 14.82
C THR A 228 -13.84 -20.41 16.02
N ARG A 229 -13.04 -19.37 15.85
CA ARG A 229 -12.29 -18.72 16.93
C ARG A 229 -12.52 -17.22 16.87
N THR A 230 -12.52 -16.57 18.04
CA THR A 230 -12.58 -15.10 18.07
C THR A 230 -11.27 -14.49 17.58
N ALA A 231 -11.35 -13.32 16.96
CA ALA A 231 -10.19 -12.58 16.47
C ALA A 231 -9.14 -12.36 17.56
N SER A 232 -9.56 -12.07 18.80
CA SER A 232 -8.66 -11.86 19.93
C SER A 232 -7.88 -13.14 20.35
N LEU A 233 -8.54 -14.31 20.31
CA LEU A 233 -7.88 -15.59 20.60
C LEU A 233 -6.89 -15.96 19.51
N MET A 234 -7.25 -15.69 18.27
CA MET A 234 -6.39 -15.94 17.12
C MET A 234 -5.14 -15.06 17.14
N PHE A 235 -5.29 -13.78 17.46
CA PHE A 235 -4.19 -12.85 17.62
C PHE A 235 -3.19 -13.28 18.69
N ARG A 236 -3.66 -13.76 19.86
CA ARG A 236 -2.80 -14.22 20.96
C ARG A 236 -2.07 -15.52 20.67
N SER A 237 -2.64 -16.41 19.86
CA SER A 237 -2.08 -17.75 19.63
C SER A 237 -0.89 -17.76 18.66
N ASN A 238 -0.65 -16.70 17.91
CA ASN A 238 0.43 -16.53 16.91
C ASN A 238 0.63 -17.75 15.97
N LYS A 239 -0.38 -18.61 15.82
CA LYS A 239 -0.34 -19.80 14.97
C LYS A 239 -0.73 -19.41 13.54
N LYS A 240 -0.09 -20.04 12.55
CA LYS A 240 -0.53 -19.98 11.15
C LYS A 240 -1.98 -20.44 11.07
N LEU A 241 -2.84 -19.57 10.58
CA LEU A 241 -4.27 -19.77 10.52
C LEU A 241 -4.71 -19.87 9.07
N ASP A 242 -5.35 -20.99 8.75
CA ASP A 242 -6.08 -21.13 7.51
C ASP A 242 -7.48 -20.56 7.71
N LEU A 243 -7.82 -19.49 7.02
CA LEU A 243 -9.19 -18.96 7.00
C LEU A 243 -9.90 -19.45 5.75
N LEU A 244 -11.18 -19.70 5.91
CA LEU A 244 -12.08 -19.90 4.77
C LEU A 244 -12.33 -18.58 4.07
N VAL A 245 -12.09 -18.56 2.79
CA VAL A 245 -12.19 -17.33 1.99
C VAL A 245 -13.21 -17.54 0.89
N GLY A 246 -14.09 -16.55 0.70
CA GLY A 246 -15.01 -16.55 -0.41
C GLY A 246 -14.36 -15.94 -1.66
N ILE A 247 -14.38 -16.66 -2.78
CA ILE A 247 -14.02 -16.10 -4.09
C ILE A 247 -15.30 -15.81 -4.86
N LYS A 248 -15.40 -14.62 -5.43
CA LYS A 248 -16.45 -14.29 -6.38
C LYS A 248 -16.11 -14.93 -7.72
N ASP A 249 -16.75 -16.02 -8.07
CA ASP A 249 -16.84 -16.42 -9.47
C ASP A 249 -17.84 -15.49 -10.16
N LEU A 250 -17.49 -15.00 -11.34
CA LEU A 250 -18.27 -14.03 -12.13
C LEU A 250 -19.67 -14.54 -12.56
N ARG A 251 -20.01 -15.78 -12.26
CA ARG A 251 -21.25 -16.46 -12.69
C ARG A 251 -22.16 -17.00 -11.57
N LYS A 252 -22.26 -16.31 -10.43
CA LYS A 252 -23.23 -16.61 -9.35
C LYS A 252 -22.84 -17.68 -8.31
N LYS A 253 -21.65 -18.24 -8.33
CA LYS A 253 -21.21 -19.19 -7.29
C LYS A 253 -19.97 -18.66 -6.62
N ILE A 254 -20.03 -18.46 -5.31
CA ILE A 254 -18.84 -18.15 -4.50
C ILE A 254 -18.36 -19.49 -3.93
N LEU A 255 -17.14 -19.87 -4.25
CA LEU A 255 -16.50 -21.05 -3.68
C LEU A 255 -15.60 -20.60 -2.54
N PRO A 256 -15.83 -21.05 -1.31
CA PRO A 256 -14.89 -20.80 -0.22
C PRO A 256 -13.61 -21.60 -0.49
N ILE A 257 -12.47 -20.88 -0.52
CA ILE A 257 -11.16 -21.47 -0.68
C ILE A 257 -10.37 -21.25 0.61
N PRO A 258 -9.72 -22.30 1.16
CA PRO A 258 -8.79 -22.14 2.26
C PRO A 258 -7.65 -21.20 1.83
N SER A 259 -7.41 -20.13 2.59
CA SER A 259 -6.29 -19.24 2.37
C SER A 259 -5.51 -19.06 3.65
N ASN A 260 -4.18 -19.18 3.55
CA ASN A 260 -3.30 -18.96 4.67
C ASN A 260 -3.32 -17.50 5.09
N VAL A 261 -3.76 -17.22 6.31
CA VAL A 261 -3.62 -15.90 6.92
C VAL A 261 -2.16 -15.71 7.28
N LYS A 262 -1.50 -14.77 6.61
CA LYS A 262 -0.11 -14.45 6.95
C LYS A 262 0.02 -13.62 8.22
N SER A 263 -0.95 -12.77 8.52
CA SER A 263 -0.97 -12.02 9.77
C SER A 263 -2.38 -11.56 10.15
N LEU A 264 -2.66 -11.61 11.44
CA LEU A 264 -3.78 -10.95 12.10
C LEU A 264 -3.16 -9.89 13.03
N PHE A 265 -3.62 -8.64 12.96
CA PHE A 265 -3.01 -7.56 13.73
C PHE A 265 -4.09 -6.62 14.29
N SER A 266 -3.78 -6.00 15.43
CA SER A 266 -4.62 -4.99 16.06
C SER A 266 -4.35 -3.62 15.41
N THR A 267 -5.41 -2.85 15.17
CA THR A 267 -5.34 -1.51 14.56
C THR A 267 -5.71 -0.39 15.52
N GLY A 268 -5.89 -0.70 16.81
CA GLY A 268 -6.23 0.27 17.85
C GLY A 268 -7.73 0.32 18.18
N TYR A 269 -8.17 1.40 18.83
CA TYR A 269 -9.56 1.62 19.23
C TYR A 269 -10.33 2.36 18.14
N HIS A 270 -11.48 1.81 17.72
CA HIS A 270 -12.35 2.43 16.73
C HIS A 270 -13.81 2.32 17.13
N LEU A 271 -14.62 3.30 16.69
CA LEU A 271 -16.08 3.26 16.84
C LEU A 271 -16.63 2.13 15.96
N MET A 272 -17.43 1.26 16.58
CA MET A 272 -18.04 0.11 15.94
C MET A 272 -19.47 0.39 15.53
N TYR A 273 -19.92 -0.30 14.50
CA TYR A 273 -21.31 -0.38 14.08
C TYR A 273 -21.78 -1.83 14.18
N THR A 274 -22.87 -2.05 14.87
CA THR A 274 -23.50 -3.36 14.97
C THR A 274 -24.52 -3.51 13.84
N ILE A 275 -24.37 -4.56 13.05
CA ILE A 275 -25.28 -4.93 11.97
C ILE A 275 -25.95 -6.24 12.37
N ILE A 276 -27.26 -6.25 12.34
CA ILE A 276 -28.07 -7.43 12.61
C ILE A 276 -28.91 -7.72 11.35
N ALA A 277 -28.71 -8.90 10.78
CA ALA A 277 -29.55 -9.41 9.69
C ALA A 277 -30.66 -10.33 10.23
N PHE A 278 -31.66 -10.61 9.40
CA PHE A 278 -32.67 -11.60 9.69
C PHE A 278 -32.05 -12.94 10.09
N GLY A 279 -32.63 -13.66 11.05
CA GLY A 279 -32.08 -14.92 11.59
C GLY A 279 -30.99 -14.71 12.68
N HIS A 280 -30.97 -13.52 13.30
CA HIS A 280 -30.06 -13.19 14.43
C HIS A 280 -28.55 -13.21 14.10
N TYR A 281 -28.19 -13.06 12.84
CA TYR A 281 -26.79 -12.86 12.46
C TYR A 281 -26.35 -11.46 12.91
N GLU A 282 -25.37 -11.41 13.80
CA GLU A 282 -24.81 -10.15 14.31
C GLU A 282 -23.31 -10.04 13.97
N ILE A 283 -22.88 -8.87 13.50
CA ILE A 283 -21.48 -8.54 13.31
C ILE A 283 -21.20 -7.10 13.72
N LYS A 284 -20.03 -6.88 14.32
CA LYS A 284 -19.52 -5.54 14.67
C LYS A 284 -18.36 -5.16 13.78
N LEU A 285 -18.50 -4.07 13.06
CA LEU A 285 -17.56 -3.59 12.05
C LEU A 285 -17.36 -2.08 12.17
N THR A 286 -16.22 -1.56 11.74
CA THR A 286 -16.03 -0.12 11.60
C THR A 286 -16.79 0.41 10.38
N LYS A 287 -17.17 1.70 10.37
CA LYS A 287 -18.01 2.31 9.32
C LYS A 287 -17.49 2.15 7.90
N LYS A 288 -16.18 2.07 7.73
CA LYS A 288 -15.53 1.90 6.42
C LYS A 288 -15.44 0.47 5.93
N HIS A 289 -15.78 -0.51 6.79
CA HIS A 289 -15.72 -1.92 6.42
C HIS A 289 -16.72 -2.24 5.30
N LYS A 290 -16.32 -3.10 4.37
CA LYS A 290 -17.17 -3.51 3.25
C LYS A 290 -17.76 -4.88 3.49
N ILE A 291 -19.04 -4.99 3.21
CA ILE A 291 -19.82 -6.22 3.25
C ILE A 291 -20.40 -6.50 1.85
N LEU A 292 -20.54 -7.75 1.49
CA LEU A 292 -21.10 -8.13 0.21
C LEU A 292 -22.63 -8.01 0.26
N THR A 293 -23.20 -7.19 -0.62
CA THR A 293 -24.66 -7.04 -0.81
C THR A 293 -25.09 -7.61 -2.16
N GLN A 294 -26.41 -7.64 -2.42
CA GLN A 294 -26.98 -8.04 -3.71
C GLN A 294 -26.47 -7.17 -4.87
N TYR A 295 -26.07 -5.93 -4.59
CA TYR A 295 -25.54 -4.99 -5.58
C TYR A 295 -23.99 -4.97 -5.64
N GLY A 296 -23.31 -5.81 -4.87
CA GLY A 296 -21.85 -5.85 -4.76
C GLY A 296 -21.35 -5.36 -3.41
N TRP A 297 -20.06 -4.98 -3.36
CA TRP A 297 -19.41 -4.54 -2.13
C TRP A 297 -19.88 -3.14 -1.70
N LYS A 298 -20.46 -3.00 -0.48
CA LYS A 298 -20.96 -1.75 0.08
C LYS A 298 -20.33 -1.48 1.44
N ARG A 299 -19.93 -0.22 1.72
CA ARG A 299 -19.43 0.17 3.05
C ARG A 299 -20.57 0.28 4.05
N ILE A 300 -20.25 0.01 5.33
CA ILE A 300 -21.24 0.09 6.42
C ILE A 300 -21.91 1.47 6.50
N GLU A 301 -21.15 2.54 6.26
CA GLU A 301 -21.66 3.92 6.28
C GLU A 301 -22.73 4.21 5.20
N PHE A 302 -22.79 3.39 4.15
CA PHE A 302 -23.74 3.52 3.05
C PHE A 302 -24.82 2.43 3.04
N LEU A 303 -24.80 1.50 4.02
CA LEU A 303 -25.82 0.49 4.15
C LEU A 303 -27.15 1.08 4.61
N SER A 304 -28.22 0.55 4.09
CA SER A 304 -29.60 0.82 4.51
C SER A 304 -30.32 -0.48 4.87
N GLN A 305 -31.47 -0.38 5.51
CA GLN A 305 -32.29 -1.56 5.81
C GLN A 305 -32.88 -2.23 4.56
N LEU A 306 -32.83 -1.54 3.40
CA LEU A 306 -33.28 -2.09 2.12
C LEU A 306 -32.21 -2.96 1.44
N ASP A 307 -30.97 -2.94 1.95
CA ASP A 307 -29.90 -3.77 1.38
C ASP A 307 -30.02 -5.21 1.89
N LEU A 308 -29.84 -6.14 0.96
CA LEU A 308 -29.70 -7.56 1.28
C LEU A 308 -28.20 -7.88 1.37
N ILE A 309 -27.78 -8.47 2.48
CA ILE A 309 -26.38 -8.83 2.74
C ILE A 309 -26.15 -10.32 2.61
N SER A 310 -25.00 -10.68 2.06
CA SER A 310 -24.63 -12.07 1.83
C SER A 310 -24.22 -12.75 3.13
N ILE A 311 -24.93 -13.82 3.48
CA ILE A 311 -24.66 -14.69 4.62
C ILE A 311 -24.36 -16.10 4.14
N VAL A 312 -23.39 -16.73 4.77
CA VAL A 312 -23.06 -18.15 4.60
C VAL A 312 -23.48 -18.88 5.86
N ASP A 313 -24.49 -19.73 5.75
CA ASP A 313 -24.98 -20.53 6.88
C ASP A 313 -24.02 -21.70 7.14
N LYS A 314 -23.77 -21.99 8.44
CA LYS A 314 -22.94 -23.12 8.87
C LYS A 314 -23.50 -24.46 8.42
N HIS A 315 -24.82 -24.59 8.36
CA HIS A 315 -25.51 -25.84 8.01
C HIS A 315 -25.45 -26.14 6.51
N ASN A 316 -25.13 -25.17 5.67
CA ASN A 316 -25.06 -25.32 4.22
C ASN A 316 -23.65 -25.62 3.69
N PHE A 317 -22.67 -25.88 4.59
CA PHE A 317 -21.34 -26.33 4.22
C PHE A 317 -21.34 -27.84 3.99
N LEU A 318 -21.55 -28.28 2.75
CA LEU A 318 -21.35 -29.67 2.35
C LEU A 318 -19.88 -29.88 1.91
N TRP A 319 -19.11 -30.55 2.75
CA TRP A 319 -17.79 -31.03 2.39
C TRP A 319 -17.89 -32.34 1.63
N VAL A 320 -17.58 -32.33 0.36
CA VAL A 320 -17.41 -33.56 -0.42
C VAL A 320 -15.93 -33.91 -0.45
N LYS A 321 -15.53 -34.89 0.35
CA LYS A 321 -14.20 -35.48 0.30
C LYS A 321 -14.13 -36.40 -0.92
N SER A 322 -13.53 -35.93 -2.00
CA SER A 322 -13.21 -36.76 -3.16
C SER A 322 -11.89 -37.47 -2.93
N ILE A 323 -11.79 -38.74 -3.36
CA ILE A 323 -10.64 -39.64 -3.22
C ILE A 323 -9.41 -39.13 -3.99
N PHE A 324 -9.56 -38.15 -4.85
CA PHE A 324 -8.48 -37.46 -5.56
C PHE A 324 -8.49 -35.96 -5.21
N SER A 325 -7.76 -35.59 -4.17
CA SER A 325 -7.17 -34.29 -3.82
C SER A 325 -7.85 -32.96 -4.23
N TYR A 326 -9.10 -32.93 -4.67
CA TYR A 326 -9.89 -31.71 -4.93
C TYR A 326 -11.14 -31.69 -4.06
N ILE A 327 -11.14 -30.83 -3.04
CA ILE A 327 -12.35 -30.55 -2.24
C ILE A 327 -13.23 -29.62 -3.08
N LYS A 328 -14.28 -30.17 -3.69
CA LYS A 328 -15.36 -29.36 -4.26
C LYS A 328 -16.28 -28.94 -3.12
N MET A 329 -16.27 -27.67 -2.79
CA MET A 329 -17.13 -27.08 -1.79
C MET A 329 -18.26 -26.31 -2.48
N PHE A 330 -19.49 -26.70 -2.25
CA PHE A 330 -20.67 -25.95 -2.66
C PHE A 330 -21.20 -25.23 -1.43
N SER A 331 -21.14 -23.90 -1.41
CA SER A 331 -21.86 -23.11 -0.43
C SER A 331 -22.90 -22.27 -1.15
N PHE A 332 -24.13 -22.31 -0.64
CA PHE A 332 -25.18 -21.43 -1.09
C PHE A 332 -25.11 -20.14 -0.27
N PHE A 333 -25.06 -19.02 -0.96
CA PHE A 333 -25.23 -17.72 -0.31
C PHE A 333 -26.71 -17.46 -0.17
N THR A 334 -27.12 -17.09 1.03
CA THR A 334 -28.44 -16.52 1.27
C THR A 334 -28.25 -15.00 1.41
N PHE A 335 -29.05 -14.25 0.67
CA PHE A 335 -29.12 -12.81 0.86
C PHE A 335 -30.21 -12.51 1.87
N LEU A 336 -29.82 -11.98 3.03
CA LEU A 336 -30.74 -11.63 4.12
C LEU A 336 -30.90 -10.13 4.24
N GLN A 337 -32.11 -9.70 4.55
CA GLN A 337 -32.41 -8.30 4.82
C GLN A 337 -31.76 -7.84 6.12
N ILE A 338 -31.29 -6.60 6.15
CA ILE A 338 -30.77 -5.97 7.34
C ILE A 338 -31.94 -5.59 8.25
N ASN A 339 -31.95 -6.11 9.47
CA ASN A 339 -32.95 -5.77 10.48
C ASN A 339 -32.56 -4.48 11.23
N LYS A 340 -31.26 -4.33 11.58
CA LYS A 340 -30.81 -3.18 12.35
C LYS A 340 -29.37 -2.82 12.01
N ILE A 341 -29.08 -1.51 11.92
CA ILE A 341 -27.75 -0.92 11.92
C ILE A 341 -27.71 0.08 13.06
N ALA A 342 -26.81 -0.07 14.02
CA ALA A 342 -26.70 0.84 15.16
C ALA A 342 -25.23 1.16 15.45
N PRO A 343 -24.92 2.44 15.82
CA PRO A 343 -23.62 2.77 16.37
C PRO A 343 -23.43 2.04 17.70
N GLY A 344 -22.23 1.58 17.96
CA GLY A 344 -21.83 0.89 19.18
C GLY A 344 -20.74 1.65 19.94
N SER A 345 -20.04 0.95 20.83
CA SER A 345 -18.93 1.48 21.60
C SER A 345 -17.62 1.52 20.80
N GLN A 346 -16.62 2.22 21.33
CA GLN A 346 -15.25 2.09 20.86
C GLN A 346 -14.67 0.78 21.41
N GLU A 347 -14.10 -0.04 20.53
CA GLU A 347 -13.47 -1.31 20.89
C GLU A 347 -12.10 -1.45 20.20
N ILE A 348 -11.23 -2.29 20.78
CA ILE A 348 -10.01 -2.73 20.07
C ILE A 348 -10.44 -3.56 18.88
N VAL A 349 -9.96 -3.19 17.71
CA VAL A 349 -10.32 -3.82 16.45
C VAL A 349 -9.13 -4.49 15.79
N TYR A 350 -9.45 -5.47 14.96
CA TYR A 350 -8.49 -6.30 14.27
C TYR A 350 -8.73 -6.26 12.78
N ASP A 351 -7.67 -6.55 12.03
CA ASP A 351 -7.73 -6.82 10.61
C ASP A 351 -6.78 -7.98 10.26
N CYS A 352 -6.99 -8.63 9.13
CA CYS A 352 -6.19 -9.78 8.71
C CYS A 352 -5.61 -9.60 7.31
N TRP A 353 -4.44 -10.21 7.08
CA TRP A 353 -3.83 -10.23 5.77
C TRP A 353 -4.01 -11.58 5.09
N LEU A 354 -4.62 -11.55 3.89
CA LEU A 354 -4.89 -12.71 3.05
C LEU A 354 -4.17 -12.55 1.70
N PRO A 355 -3.15 -13.36 1.40
CA PRO A 355 -2.27 -13.12 0.25
C PRO A 355 -2.91 -13.39 -1.12
N PHE A 356 -4.00 -14.16 -1.19
CA PHE A 356 -4.55 -14.62 -2.47
C PHE A 356 -5.99 -14.16 -2.75
N THR A 357 -6.70 -13.70 -1.73
CA THR A 357 -8.09 -13.32 -1.84
C THR A 357 -8.34 -12.03 -1.07
N ASN A 358 -9.12 -11.14 -1.66
CA ASN A 358 -9.44 -9.85 -1.03
C ASN A 358 -10.69 -9.92 -0.17
N ASN A 359 -11.13 -11.12 0.25
CA ASN A 359 -12.32 -11.31 1.07
C ASN A 359 -12.19 -12.54 1.98
N PHE A 360 -12.99 -12.55 3.06
CA PHE A 360 -13.00 -13.61 4.07
C PHE A 360 -14.36 -13.71 4.75
N LEU A 361 -14.59 -14.85 5.44
CA LEU A 361 -15.81 -15.09 6.20
C LEU A 361 -15.61 -14.73 7.68
N ALA A 362 -16.53 -13.93 8.21
CA ALA A 362 -16.56 -13.53 9.60
C ALA A 362 -18.00 -13.47 10.11
N ASN A 363 -18.32 -14.17 11.19
CA ASN A 363 -19.69 -14.34 11.73
C ASN A 363 -20.73 -14.79 10.67
N GLY A 364 -20.29 -15.47 9.62
CA GLY A 364 -21.14 -15.83 8.47
C GLY A 364 -21.21 -14.79 7.36
N TYR A 365 -20.70 -13.57 7.56
CA TYR A 365 -20.68 -12.51 6.56
C TYR A 365 -19.44 -12.62 5.67
N VAL A 366 -19.59 -12.22 4.40
CA VAL A 366 -18.47 -12.07 3.48
C VAL A 366 -17.95 -10.64 3.55
N LEU A 367 -16.72 -10.47 4.02
CA LEU A 367 -16.05 -9.20 4.24
C LEU A 367 -14.90 -8.99 3.25
N HIS A 368 -14.61 -7.72 2.92
CA HIS A 368 -13.55 -7.35 1.96
C HIS A 368 -12.32 -6.80 2.68
N ASN A 369 -11.15 -7.09 2.12
CA ASN A 369 -9.84 -6.64 2.61
C ASN A 369 -9.22 -5.54 1.70
N SER A 370 -8.03 -4.97 2.04
CA SER A 370 -7.54 -3.65 1.58
C SER A 370 -6.34 -3.62 0.62
N ILE A 371 -5.94 -2.37 0.22
CA ILE A 371 -5.00 -1.98 -0.84
C ILE A 371 -3.54 -2.42 -0.59
N GLU A 372 -3.06 -2.38 0.66
CA GLU A 372 -1.67 -2.72 1.01
C GLU A 372 -1.30 -4.19 0.80
N GLN A 373 -2.28 -5.02 0.41
CA GLN A 373 -2.06 -6.46 0.23
C GLN A 373 -1.16 -6.79 -0.95
N ASP A 374 -1.29 -6.04 -2.02
CA ASP A 374 -0.51 -6.27 -3.25
C ASP A 374 0.93 -5.74 -3.15
N ALA A 375 1.21 -4.83 -2.19
CA ALA A 375 2.54 -4.31 -1.95
C ALA A 375 3.45 -5.35 -1.27
N ASP A 376 4.69 -5.43 -1.71
CA ASP A 376 5.74 -6.27 -1.11
C ASP A 376 6.46 -5.51 0.02
N LEU A 377 6.64 -4.20 -0.16
CA LEU A 377 7.24 -3.29 0.80
C LEU A 377 6.33 -2.08 1.01
N VAL A 378 6.14 -1.66 2.25
CA VAL A 378 5.42 -0.43 2.60
C VAL A 378 6.30 0.41 3.51
N LEU A 379 6.66 1.57 3.04
CA LEU A 379 7.41 2.59 3.75
C LEU A 379 6.46 3.72 4.14
N MET A 380 6.53 4.18 5.40
CA MET A 380 5.73 5.30 5.87
C MET A 380 6.64 6.40 6.37
N ILE A 381 6.37 7.62 5.91
CA ILE A 381 7.13 8.80 6.32
C ILE A 381 6.42 9.48 7.48
N TYR A 382 7.16 9.68 8.56
CA TYR A 382 6.67 10.38 9.74
C TYR A 382 7.70 11.42 10.21
N ARG A 383 7.20 12.64 10.46
CA ARG A 383 7.98 13.76 10.99
C ARG A 383 7.26 14.28 12.24
N ASP A 384 7.91 14.11 13.39
CA ASP A 384 7.33 14.56 14.66
C ASP A 384 7.25 16.09 14.71
N GLN A 385 8.25 16.77 14.19
CA GLN A 385 8.31 18.24 14.08
C GLN A 385 7.10 18.87 13.37
N TYR A 386 6.42 18.13 12.49
CA TYR A 386 5.21 18.62 11.82
C TYR A 386 4.02 18.78 12.77
N TYR A 387 4.04 18.07 13.90
CA TYR A 387 2.95 18.01 14.87
C TYR A 387 3.31 18.67 16.21
N SER A 388 4.58 18.78 16.54
CA SER A 388 5.13 19.43 17.74
C SER A 388 5.97 20.61 17.30
N ASN A 389 5.90 21.72 18.07
CA ASN A 389 6.77 22.90 17.85
C ASN A 389 8.20 22.67 18.37
N ASP A 390 8.57 21.44 18.70
CA ASP A 390 9.90 21.11 19.18
C ASP A 390 10.92 21.17 18.05
N ASN A 391 12.04 21.83 18.31
CA ASN A 391 13.19 21.97 17.39
C ASN A 391 13.95 20.64 17.21
N ASN A 392 13.26 19.57 16.88
CA ASN A 392 13.91 18.32 16.47
C ASN A 392 14.50 18.52 15.07
N ASN A 393 15.80 18.58 14.99
CA ASN A 393 16.72 18.87 13.88
C ASN A 393 16.41 18.16 12.53
N GLY A 394 15.19 18.26 12.00
CA GLY A 394 14.83 17.70 10.68
C GLY A 394 14.76 16.17 10.63
N ILE A 395 14.84 15.46 11.76
CA ILE A 395 14.78 14.00 11.81
C ILE A 395 13.42 13.50 11.30
N THR A 396 13.49 12.60 10.35
CA THR A 396 12.35 11.97 9.70
C THR A 396 12.43 10.47 9.83
N ASP A 397 11.37 9.85 10.33
CA ASP A 397 11.27 8.41 10.45
C ASP A 397 10.75 7.81 9.14
N ILE A 398 11.52 6.91 8.56
CA ILE A 398 11.09 6.02 7.48
C ILE A 398 10.74 4.68 8.11
N ILE A 399 9.45 4.46 8.30
CA ILE A 399 8.93 3.28 8.98
C ILE A 399 8.69 2.19 7.94
N ILE A 400 9.40 1.08 8.02
CA ILE A 400 9.15 -0.13 7.25
C ILE A 400 7.96 -0.84 7.91
N ALA A 401 6.76 -0.49 7.49
CA ALA A 401 5.52 -0.99 8.10
C ALA A 401 5.11 -2.37 7.59
N LYS A 402 5.60 -2.75 6.41
CA LYS A 402 5.45 -4.07 5.82
C LYS A 402 6.68 -4.41 4.99
N HIS A 403 7.20 -5.60 5.16
CA HIS A 403 8.24 -6.15 4.30
C HIS A 403 7.97 -7.66 4.08
N ARG A 404 7.71 -8.06 2.84
CA ARG A 404 7.32 -9.43 2.52
C ARG A 404 8.47 -10.41 2.72
N ASN A 405 9.67 -9.99 2.39
CA ASN A 405 10.87 -10.83 2.33
C ASN A 405 11.92 -10.47 3.39
N GLY A 406 11.63 -9.55 4.30
CA GLY A 406 12.58 -9.06 5.30
C GLY A 406 11.93 -8.52 6.57
N PRO A 407 12.73 -7.93 7.46
CA PRO A 407 12.28 -7.36 8.72
C PRO A 407 11.48 -6.08 8.54
N VAL A 408 10.68 -5.74 9.54
CA VAL A 408 10.09 -4.42 9.73
C VAL A 408 10.93 -3.63 10.73
N GLY A 409 10.91 -2.30 10.63
CA GLY A 409 11.72 -1.45 11.49
C GLY A 409 11.52 0.02 11.18
N THR A 410 12.36 0.86 11.73
CA THR A 410 12.38 2.30 11.46
C THR A 410 13.81 2.74 11.16
N VAL A 411 13.98 3.53 10.12
CA VAL A 411 15.22 4.19 9.75
C VAL A 411 15.02 5.68 9.93
N ASN A 412 16.00 6.35 10.51
CA ASN A 412 16.00 7.79 10.72
C ASN A 412 16.84 8.47 9.65
N LEU A 413 16.26 9.45 8.97
CA LEU A 413 16.94 10.28 7.98
C LEU A 413 16.81 11.75 8.37
N LEU A 414 17.77 12.57 7.93
CA LEU A 414 17.65 14.02 8.02
C LEU A 414 16.86 14.53 6.82
N PHE A 415 15.89 15.39 7.04
CA PHE A 415 15.16 16.08 5.97
C PHE A 415 15.37 17.58 6.05
N ASP A 416 15.93 18.12 5.00
CA ASP A 416 16.00 19.55 4.78
C ASP A 416 14.79 20.02 3.96
N SER A 417 13.99 20.88 4.55
CA SER A 417 12.79 21.42 3.93
C SER A 417 13.09 22.44 2.82
N ASP A 418 14.22 23.14 2.90
CA ASP A 418 14.59 24.23 1.99
C ASP A 418 15.02 23.70 0.62
N THR A 419 15.76 22.61 0.65
CA THR A 419 16.24 21.92 -0.56
C THR A 419 15.41 20.71 -0.92
N ALA A 420 14.45 20.33 -0.07
CA ALA A 420 13.65 19.10 -0.18
C ALA A 420 14.53 17.84 -0.31
N SER A 421 15.66 17.80 0.41
CA SER A 421 16.63 16.72 0.39
C SER A 421 16.54 15.83 1.63
N PHE A 422 16.82 14.54 1.43
CA PHE A 422 17.02 13.57 2.50
C PHE A 422 18.49 13.16 2.57
N GLY A 423 19.03 13.07 3.78
CA GLY A 423 20.37 12.60 4.06
C GLY A 423 20.40 11.49 5.10
N SER A 424 21.39 10.59 5.01
CA SER A 424 21.65 9.60 6.06
C SER A 424 22.23 10.31 7.30
N ILE A 425 21.83 9.83 8.48
CA ILE A 425 22.45 10.27 9.74
C ILE A 425 23.77 9.50 9.86
N ILE A 426 24.88 10.21 9.72
CA ILE A 426 26.21 9.63 9.96
C ILE A 426 26.40 9.62 11.48
N ASN A 427 26.39 8.44 12.10
CA ASN A 427 26.77 8.23 13.50
C ASN A 427 28.28 8.16 13.66
#